data_2c07dca3933770b5ce9467edcea402fd
#
_entry.id   2c07dca3933770b5ce9467edcea402fd
#
_cell.length_a   1.000
_cell.length_b   1.000
_cell.length_c   1.000
_cell.angle_alpha   90.00
_cell.angle_beta   90.00
_cell.angle_gamma   90.00
#
_symmetry.space_group_name_H-M   'P 1'
#
loop_
_entity.id
_entity.type
_entity.pdbx_description
1 polymer ?
#
loop_
_entity_poly.entity_id
_entity_poly.type
_entity_poly.pdbx_seq_one_letter_code
_entity_poly.pdbx_strand_id
1 'polypeptide(L)'
;MKRVKKLVIVGGGTAGWITASWFARRWGNKMEVVIIDKSKPDRVGVGEATLLSFPKVMSDMGYHVKDWIHEIDATFKAGILFPGWGKEDNVIWHPFGFAILGDEQDPSQARVPMFDAWSNYQNEYDIKDVSALYQSAMLNKVEPDEIGPTYAFQIDCGKLVTFLQRNTVPSCTYIQSDVVDVYRDGLADDITKSNIKKLVLDDGSEITGDLFIDCTGWNQLLIGQDNIDLSDRLFIDSALAGRVKYEDPDKEMHPYTDCKAMEHGWRWRIPTRSRIGTGYCFNRSISDPDVVADDFIKHWGNRITKDELKLLDWKPQRCKDFWRGNVVTIGLSAGFIEPLESTGLALMIRGCENLEESMYNCVYNPQTDVDIYNVRMASTFENAVDYVNMHYDYCERKGKFWDYVRLSHEKSGMQKYMEDQINDPNIATDQSGRSGCFFGGTNWHVWLAQLMPSVPKKTYWYPDTVQIVDRWHNYLKKLDNNISTSVPQKIILKEWYG
;
A
#
# COMPACT_ATOMS: atom_id res chain seq x y z
N MET A 1 -1.60 25.84 -21.84
CA MET A 1 -2.66 25.16 -21.06
C MET A 1 -3.46 24.25 -21.97
N LYS A 2 -3.62 22.98 -21.57
CA LYS A 2 -4.48 22.02 -22.28
C LYS A 2 -5.70 21.70 -21.44
N ARG A 3 -6.87 21.63 -22.05
CA ARG A 3 -8.12 21.24 -21.38
C ARG A 3 -8.44 19.78 -21.71
N VAL A 4 -8.77 19.01 -20.69
CA VAL A 4 -9.23 17.63 -20.81
C VAL A 4 -10.75 17.63 -20.82
N LYS A 5 -11.35 17.35 -21.97
CA LYS A 5 -12.80 17.16 -22.13
C LYS A 5 -13.16 15.68 -22.18
N LYS A 6 -12.22 14.86 -22.62
CA LYS A 6 -12.38 13.40 -22.71
C LYS A 6 -11.14 12.70 -22.18
N LEU A 7 -11.35 11.93 -21.10
CA LEU A 7 -10.37 11.07 -20.46
C LEU A 7 -10.64 9.62 -20.88
N VAL A 8 -9.61 8.95 -21.42
CA VAL A 8 -9.72 7.55 -21.87
C VAL A 8 -8.81 6.68 -21.01
N ILE A 9 -9.38 5.71 -20.32
CA ILE A 9 -8.68 4.76 -19.45
C ILE A 9 -8.65 3.41 -20.16
N VAL A 10 -7.47 2.80 -20.29
CA VAL A 10 -7.29 1.49 -20.93
C VAL A 10 -6.82 0.49 -19.89
N GLY A 11 -7.61 -0.58 -19.70
CA GLY A 11 -7.42 -1.64 -18.73
C GLY A 11 -8.47 -1.62 -17.64
N GLY A 12 -9.24 -2.70 -17.52
CA GLY A 12 -10.36 -2.87 -16.57
C GLY A 12 -10.00 -3.66 -15.31
N GLY A 13 -8.72 -3.66 -14.92
CA GLY A 13 -8.27 -4.18 -13.62
C GLY A 13 -8.57 -3.22 -12.48
N THR A 14 -8.01 -3.53 -11.30
CA THR A 14 -8.20 -2.71 -10.07
C THR A 14 -7.81 -1.25 -10.31
N ALA A 15 -6.64 -1.00 -10.93
CA ALA A 15 -6.18 0.35 -11.24
C ALA A 15 -7.14 1.11 -12.15
N GLY A 16 -7.62 0.47 -13.23
CA GLY A 16 -8.55 1.08 -14.18
C GLY A 16 -9.88 1.46 -13.54
N TRP A 17 -10.48 0.56 -12.76
CA TRP A 17 -11.77 0.84 -12.12
C TRP A 17 -11.67 1.83 -10.94
N ILE A 18 -10.58 1.84 -10.18
CA ILE A 18 -10.31 2.91 -9.19
C ILE A 18 -10.21 4.25 -9.92
N THR A 19 -9.41 4.33 -10.99
CA THR A 19 -9.22 5.55 -11.77
C THR A 19 -10.52 6.02 -12.43
N ALA A 20 -11.27 5.12 -13.05
CA ALA A 20 -12.55 5.44 -13.68
C ALA A 20 -13.57 5.95 -12.66
N SER A 21 -13.67 5.28 -11.51
CA SER A 21 -14.56 5.67 -10.42
C SER A 21 -14.16 7.05 -9.86
N TRP A 22 -12.86 7.28 -9.63
CA TRP A 22 -12.34 8.55 -9.16
C TRP A 22 -12.76 9.71 -10.07
N PHE A 23 -12.43 9.62 -11.35
CA PHE A 23 -12.68 10.73 -12.27
C PHE A 23 -14.14 10.85 -12.71
N ALA A 24 -14.86 9.75 -12.95
CA ALA A 24 -16.26 9.81 -13.36
C ALA A 24 -17.16 10.37 -12.26
N ARG A 25 -16.95 10.01 -11.00
CA ARG A 25 -17.79 10.46 -9.89
C ARG A 25 -17.45 11.89 -9.43
N ARG A 26 -16.20 12.28 -9.49
CA ARG A 26 -15.77 13.60 -9.04
C ARG A 26 -15.83 14.66 -10.14
N TRP A 27 -15.60 14.28 -11.39
CA TRP A 27 -15.41 15.19 -12.51
C TRP A 27 -16.31 14.91 -13.71
N GLY A 28 -17.18 13.90 -13.69
CA GLY A 28 -18.02 13.51 -14.81
C GLY A 28 -18.98 14.60 -15.33
N ASN A 29 -19.22 15.66 -14.56
CA ASN A 29 -19.96 16.82 -15.02
C ASN A 29 -19.10 17.83 -15.81
N LYS A 30 -17.77 17.66 -15.84
CA LYS A 30 -16.81 18.55 -16.49
C LYS A 30 -16.06 17.91 -17.66
N MET A 31 -15.95 16.57 -17.65
CA MET A 31 -15.29 15.80 -18.69
C MET A 31 -15.95 14.45 -18.90
N GLU A 32 -15.93 13.95 -20.13
CA GLU A 32 -16.30 12.58 -20.46
C GLU A 32 -15.23 11.62 -19.96
N VAL A 33 -15.63 10.54 -19.27
CA VAL A 33 -14.73 9.46 -18.85
C VAL A 33 -15.10 8.21 -19.62
N VAL A 34 -14.14 7.62 -20.31
CA VAL A 34 -14.26 6.37 -21.06
C VAL A 34 -13.33 5.36 -20.46
N ILE A 35 -13.82 4.14 -20.17
CA ILE A 35 -12.98 3.01 -19.78
C ILE A 35 -13.10 1.89 -20.80
N ILE A 36 -11.95 1.38 -21.25
CA ILE A 36 -11.84 0.25 -22.19
C ILE A 36 -11.23 -0.92 -21.43
N ASP A 37 -11.98 -2.02 -21.34
CA ASP A 37 -11.53 -3.28 -20.72
C ASP A 37 -11.46 -4.37 -21.79
N LYS A 38 -10.61 -5.37 -21.57
CA LYS A 38 -10.49 -6.50 -22.48
C LYS A 38 -11.81 -7.21 -22.73
N SER A 39 -11.96 -7.78 -23.92
CA SER A 39 -13.09 -8.64 -24.26
C SER A 39 -13.20 -9.86 -23.33
N LYS A 40 -12.05 -10.38 -22.86
CA LYS A 40 -11.95 -11.47 -21.87
C LYS A 40 -11.00 -11.06 -20.74
N PRO A 41 -11.49 -10.42 -19.68
CA PRO A 41 -10.65 -9.99 -18.57
C PRO A 41 -10.10 -11.18 -17.79
N ASP A 42 -8.75 -11.26 -17.68
CA ASP A 42 -8.07 -12.20 -16.78
C ASP A 42 -7.80 -11.48 -15.46
N ARG A 43 -8.62 -11.73 -14.44
CA ARG A 43 -8.53 -11.08 -13.13
C ARG A 43 -7.93 -12.04 -12.10
N VAL A 44 -6.76 -11.71 -11.58
CA VAL A 44 -6.13 -12.45 -10.48
C VAL A 44 -6.78 -11.99 -9.18
N GLY A 45 -7.73 -12.75 -8.67
CA GLY A 45 -8.41 -12.46 -7.39
C GLY A 45 -7.62 -12.97 -6.19
N VAL A 46 -6.52 -12.32 -5.85
CA VAL A 46 -5.85 -12.50 -4.53
C VAL A 46 -6.47 -11.56 -3.51
N GLY A 47 -6.42 -11.92 -2.22
CA GLY A 47 -6.73 -10.95 -1.16
C GLY A 47 -5.67 -9.88 -1.13
N GLU A 48 -6.07 -8.64 -0.98
CA GLU A 48 -5.17 -7.51 -0.81
C GLU A 48 -5.44 -6.79 0.51
N ALA A 49 -4.39 -6.23 1.07
CA ALA A 49 -4.48 -5.37 2.23
C ALA A 49 -4.32 -3.91 1.79
N THR A 50 -5.08 -3.02 2.41
CA THR A 50 -5.07 -1.60 2.08
C THR A 50 -4.26 -0.79 3.10
N LEU A 51 -4.05 0.49 2.81
CA LEU A 51 -3.58 1.51 3.75
C LEU A 51 -4.73 2.47 4.10
N LEU A 52 -4.50 3.38 5.05
CA LEU A 52 -5.51 4.33 5.56
C LEU A 52 -6.09 5.26 4.48
N SER A 53 -5.39 5.46 3.36
CA SER A 53 -5.90 6.22 2.22
C SER A 53 -7.12 5.58 1.56
N PHE A 54 -7.26 4.26 1.61
CA PHE A 54 -8.32 3.55 0.89
C PHE A 54 -9.75 3.92 1.37
N PRO A 55 -10.11 3.83 2.67
CA PRO A 55 -11.45 4.21 3.12
C PRO A 55 -11.76 5.69 2.84
N LYS A 56 -10.76 6.58 2.96
CA LYS A 56 -10.91 7.98 2.60
C LYS A 56 -11.27 8.16 1.12
N VAL A 57 -10.54 7.48 0.25
CA VAL A 57 -10.77 7.55 -1.20
C VAL A 57 -12.13 7.00 -1.58
N MET A 58 -12.58 5.90 -0.98
CA MET A 58 -13.93 5.37 -1.19
C MET A 58 -14.99 6.41 -0.78
N SER A 59 -14.79 7.08 0.34
CA SER A 59 -15.66 8.18 0.81
C SER A 59 -15.62 9.38 -0.15
N ASP A 60 -14.45 9.80 -0.61
CA ASP A 60 -14.29 10.91 -1.56
C ASP A 60 -14.97 10.62 -2.91
N MET A 61 -15.06 9.35 -3.31
CA MET A 61 -15.85 8.89 -4.44
C MET A 61 -17.36 8.76 -4.15
N GLY A 62 -17.78 9.04 -2.91
CA GLY A 62 -19.18 8.99 -2.47
C GLY A 62 -19.67 7.58 -2.13
N TYR A 63 -18.76 6.67 -1.76
CA TYR A 63 -19.10 5.34 -1.24
C TYR A 63 -18.91 5.29 0.26
N HIS A 64 -19.97 5.18 1.02
CA HIS A 64 -19.89 4.99 2.47
C HIS A 64 -19.40 3.58 2.80
N VAL A 65 -18.66 3.43 3.91
CA VAL A 65 -18.09 2.14 4.31
C VAL A 65 -19.11 0.99 4.36
N LYS A 66 -20.33 1.28 4.81
CA LYS A 66 -21.42 0.30 4.88
C LYS A 66 -21.91 -0.17 3.51
N ASP A 67 -21.70 0.62 2.45
CA ASP A 67 -22.14 0.27 1.10
C ASP A 67 -21.25 -0.81 0.45
N TRP A 68 -19.98 -0.85 0.85
CA TRP A 68 -18.99 -1.69 0.16
C TRP A 68 -18.34 -2.77 1.03
N ILE A 69 -18.25 -2.57 2.35
CA ILE A 69 -17.48 -3.45 3.22
C ILE A 69 -17.92 -4.93 3.10
N HIS A 70 -19.21 -5.19 2.99
CA HIS A 70 -19.75 -6.53 2.77
C HIS A 70 -19.47 -7.05 1.36
N GLU A 71 -19.71 -6.23 0.36
CA GLU A 71 -19.65 -6.63 -1.04
C GLU A 71 -18.24 -7.00 -1.49
N ILE A 72 -17.22 -6.35 -0.92
CA ILE A 72 -15.82 -6.62 -1.23
C ILE A 72 -15.14 -7.60 -0.24
N ASP A 73 -15.93 -8.29 0.57
CA ASP A 73 -15.47 -9.32 1.53
C ASP A 73 -14.49 -8.77 2.58
N ALA A 74 -14.65 -7.52 2.97
CA ALA A 74 -13.66 -6.80 3.77
C ALA A 74 -13.67 -7.21 5.26
N THR A 75 -12.49 -7.14 5.87
CA THR A 75 -12.26 -7.14 7.33
C THR A 75 -11.40 -5.96 7.71
N PHE A 76 -11.33 -5.65 9.00
CA PHE A 76 -10.52 -4.55 9.50
C PHE A 76 -9.02 -4.87 9.46
N LYS A 77 -8.21 -3.81 9.35
CA LYS A 77 -6.75 -3.88 9.40
C LYS A 77 -6.21 -2.76 10.28
N ALA A 78 -5.77 -3.13 11.49
CA ALA A 78 -5.18 -2.23 12.47
C ALA A 78 -3.69 -1.94 12.22
N GLY A 79 -3.04 -2.81 11.45
CA GLY A 79 -1.62 -2.72 11.17
C GLY A 79 -1.11 -3.97 10.46
N ILE A 80 0.21 -4.14 10.47
CA ILE A 80 0.89 -5.29 9.90
C ILE A 80 1.78 -5.93 10.96
N LEU A 81 1.65 -7.25 11.11
CA LEU A 81 2.50 -8.04 11.98
C LEU A 81 3.61 -8.71 11.15
N PHE A 82 4.84 -8.64 11.62
CA PHE A 82 6.01 -9.19 10.95
C PHE A 82 6.76 -10.19 11.85
N PRO A 83 6.28 -11.43 11.95
CA PRO A 83 6.96 -12.46 12.74
C PRO A 83 8.26 -12.92 12.06
N GLY A 84 9.32 -13.06 12.85
CA GLY A 84 10.60 -13.62 12.41
C GLY A 84 11.47 -12.67 11.59
N TRP A 85 11.14 -11.38 11.51
CA TRP A 85 12.00 -10.37 10.88
C TRP A 85 13.08 -9.89 11.85
N GLY A 86 14.25 -9.58 11.31
CA GLY A 86 15.45 -9.34 12.12
C GLY A 86 15.96 -10.64 12.71
N LYS A 87 15.43 -11.07 13.86
CA LYS A 87 15.72 -12.34 14.54
C LYS A 87 14.56 -13.33 14.37
N GLU A 88 14.86 -14.64 14.47
CA GLU A 88 13.86 -15.69 14.25
C GLU A 88 12.65 -15.60 15.22
N ASP A 89 12.92 -15.28 16.47
CA ASP A 89 11.90 -15.16 17.52
C ASP A 89 11.27 -13.77 17.63
N ASN A 90 11.73 -12.80 16.80
CA ASN A 90 11.24 -11.45 16.87
C ASN A 90 9.85 -11.31 16.25
N VAL A 91 9.06 -10.38 16.78
CA VAL A 91 7.76 -9.99 16.25
C VAL A 91 7.71 -8.49 16.19
N ILE A 92 7.70 -7.94 14.98
CA ILE A 92 7.59 -6.51 14.74
C ILE A 92 6.14 -6.16 14.44
N TRP A 93 5.67 -5.05 15.00
CA TRP A 93 4.37 -4.47 14.73
C TRP A 93 4.49 -3.13 14.05
N HIS A 94 3.87 -2.98 12.89
CA HIS A 94 3.72 -1.71 12.19
C HIS A 94 2.25 -1.25 12.29
N PRO A 95 1.91 -0.34 13.21
CA PRO A 95 0.54 0.13 13.41
C PRO A 95 0.12 1.15 12.36
N PHE A 96 -1.18 1.29 12.20
CA PHE A 96 -1.77 2.41 11.49
C PHE A 96 -2.11 3.52 12.48
N GLY A 97 -1.27 4.48 12.58
CA GLY A 97 -1.41 5.57 13.51
C GLY A 97 -0.59 5.38 14.78
N PHE A 98 0.18 6.38 15.07
CA PHE A 98 0.92 6.54 16.30
C PHE A 98 0.43 7.79 17.01
N ALA A 99 0.15 7.68 18.29
CA ALA A 99 -0.27 8.81 19.07
C ALA A 99 0.86 9.86 19.15
N ILE A 100 0.44 11.11 19.09
CA ILE A 100 1.23 12.24 19.54
C ILE A 100 0.78 12.54 20.96
N LEU A 101 1.70 12.57 21.91
CA LEU A 101 1.37 12.96 23.27
C LEU A 101 1.13 14.47 23.32
N GLY A 102 -0.05 14.86 23.76
CA GLY A 102 -0.49 16.25 23.86
C GLY A 102 -1.92 16.42 23.42
N ASP A 103 -2.57 17.48 23.87
CA ASP A 103 -3.93 17.79 23.44
C ASP A 103 -3.87 18.51 22.08
N GLU A 104 -4.53 17.94 21.08
CA GLU A 104 -4.63 18.57 19.75
C GLU A 104 -5.39 19.90 19.79
N GLN A 105 -6.24 20.10 20.78
CA GLN A 105 -7.05 21.30 20.95
C GLN A 105 -6.36 22.38 21.78
N ASP A 106 -5.23 22.07 22.43
CA ASP A 106 -4.45 23.03 23.21
C ASP A 106 -3.10 23.37 22.53
N PRO A 107 -3.03 24.47 21.76
CA PRO A 107 -1.80 24.88 21.07
C PRO A 107 -0.64 25.24 22.03
N SER A 108 -0.93 25.47 23.32
CA SER A 108 0.10 25.76 24.31
C SER A 108 0.88 24.52 24.74
N GLN A 109 0.36 23.33 24.46
CA GLN A 109 1.02 22.08 24.77
C GLN A 109 1.98 21.65 23.66
N ALA A 110 3.24 21.46 23.99
CA ALA A 110 4.21 20.89 23.08
C ALA A 110 3.76 19.47 22.69
N ARG A 111 3.69 19.19 21.38
CA ARG A 111 3.41 17.86 20.85
C ARG A 111 4.67 17.01 20.94
N VAL A 112 4.58 15.90 21.64
CA VAL A 112 5.69 14.96 21.82
C VAL A 112 5.44 13.74 20.97
N PRO A 113 6.34 13.42 20.02
CA PRO A 113 6.27 12.17 19.29
C PRO A 113 6.23 10.97 20.25
N MET A 114 5.32 10.02 19.99
CA MET A 114 5.21 8.80 20.78
C MET A 114 6.56 8.08 20.90
N PHE A 115 7.30 7.98 19.80
CA PHE A 115 8.62 7.38 19.77
C PHE A 115 9.58 8.06 20.77
N ASP A 116 9.60 9.39 20.79
CA ASP A 116 10.50 10.15 21.66
C ASP A 116 10.13 9.98 23.14
N ALA A 117 8.84 9.97 23.46
CA ALA A 117 8.36 9.68 24.80
C ALA A 117 8.71 8.24 25.20
N TRP A 118 8.37 7.26 24.35
CA TRP A 118 8.66 5.85 24.60
C TRP A 118 10.15 5.59 24.83
N SER A 119 11.05 6.27 24.12
CA SER A 119 12.51 6.08 24.27
C SER A 119 13.00 6.23 25.72
N ASN A 120 12.28 6.99 26.55
CA ASN A 120 12.58 7.15 27.97
C ASN A 120 12.09 5.99 28.83
N TYR A 121 11.13 5.21 28.34
CA TYR A 121 10.48 4.10 29.04
C TYR A 121 10.72 2.74 28.36
N GLN A 122 11.65 2.65 27.40
CA GLN A 122 11.93 1.45 26.62
C GLN A 122 12.40 0.24 27.44
N ASN A 123 12.90 0.44 28.67
CA ASN A 123 13.25 -0.63 29.59
C ASN A 123 12.02 -1.24 30.29
N GLU A 124 10.87 -0.55 30.26
CA GLU A 124 9.65 -0.94 30.93
C GLU A 124 8.59 -1.46 29.92
N TYR A 125 8.62 -0.90 28.72
CA TYR A 125 7.62 -1.19 27.68
C TYR A 125 8.28 -1.43 26.33
N ASP A 126 7.89 -2.50 25.64
CA ASP A 126 8.17 -2.65 24.22
C ASP A 126 7.31 -1.64 23.42
N ILE A 127 7.86 -1.08 22.35
CA ILE A 127 7.15 -0.06 21.56
C ILE A 127 5.83 -0.57 20.96
N LYS A 128 5.75 -1.86 20.62
CA LYS A 128 4.50 -2.46 20.14
C LYS A 128 3.43 -2.53 21.23
N ASP A 129 3.84 -2.76 22.47
CA ASP A 129 2.94 -2.93 23.61
C ASP A 129 2.27 -1.62 24.04
N VAL A 130 2.84 -0.48 23.68
CA VAL A 130 2.21 0.83 23.88
C VAL A 130 1.33 1.28 22.72
N SER A 131 1.02 0.39 21.78
CA SER A 131 0.03 0.61 20.72
C SER A 131 -1.32 0.00 21.11
N ALA A 132 -2.36 0.81 21.26
CA ALA A 132 -3.73 0.33 21.52
C ALA A 132 -4.20 -0.62 20.41
N LEU A 133 -3.89 -0.28 19.16
CA LEU A 133 -4.21 -1.12 17.99
C LEU A 133 -3.55 -2.49 18.06
N TYR A 134 -2.31 -2.59 18.57
CA TYR A 134 -1.65 -3.88 18.77
C TYR A 134 -2.36 -4.71 19.83
N GLN A 135 -2.61 -4.13 20.98
CA GLN A 135 -3.23 -4.84 22.10
C GLN A 135 -4.63 -5.35 21.74
N SER A 136 -5.46 -4.50 21.14
CA SER A 136 -6.79 -4.90 20.68
C SER A 136 -6.73 -5.96 19.58
N ALA A 137 -5.82 -5.81 18.61
CA ALA A 137 -5.65 -6.75 17.49
C ALA A 137 -5.21 -8.15 17.96
N MET A 138 -4.31 -8.23 18.95
CA MET A 138 -3.87 -9.51 19.52
C MET A 138 -5.00 -10.24 20.24
N LEU A 139 -6.01 -9.53 20.72
CA LEU A 139 -7.24 -10.09 21.29
C LEU A 139 -8.33 -10.35 20.24
N ASN A 140 -8.02 -10.18 18.96
CA ASN A 140 -8.98 -10.29 17.86
C ASN A 140 -10.14 -9.29 17.93
N LYS A 141 -9.86 -8.10 18.48
CA LYS A 141 -10.79 -7.02 18.72
C LYS A 141 -10.45 -5.78 17.92
N VAL A 142 -11.42 -4.89 17.80
CA VAL A 142 -11.28 -3.55 17.22
C VAL A 142 -11.86 -2.50 18.17
N GLU A 143 -11.41 -1.28 18.02
CA GLU A 143 -11.87 -0.12 18.78
C GLU A 143 -12.95 0.59 17.94
N PRO A 144 -14.25 0.52 18.30
CA PRO A 144 -15.34 1.00 17.45
C PRO A 144 -15.23 2.49 17.09
N ASP A 145 -14.80 3.31 18.05
CA ASP A 145 -14.69 4.77 17.88
C ASP A 145 -13.50 5.18 16.98
N GLU A 146 -12.53 4.28 16.79
CA GLU A 146 -11.35 4.48 15.96
C GLU A 146 -11.53 3.96 14.51
N ILE A 147 -12.67 3.33 14.19
CA ILE A 147 -12.95 2.84 12.87
C ILE A 147 -13.19 4.01 11.91
N GLY A 148 -12.32 4.12 10.92
CA GLY A 148 -12.32 5.21 9.96
C GLY A 148 -10.97 5.96 9.94
N PRO A 149 -10.55 6.59 11.03
CA PRO A 149 -9.25 7.28 11.05
C PRO A 149 -8.05 6.34 11.19
N THR A 150 -8.17 5.21 11.90
CA THR A 150 -7.01 4.37 12.27
C THR A 150 -7.05 2.94 11.73
N TYR A 151 -8.15 2.53 11.09
CA TYR A 151 -8.26 1.20 10.47
C TYR A 151 -8.26 1.29 8.95
N ALA A 152 -7.40 0.52 8.32
CA ALA A 152 -7.52 0.14 6.92
C ALA A 152 -8.32 -1.16 6.81
N PHE A 153 -8.29 -1.81 5.65
CA PHE A 153 -9.09 -3.00 5.38
C PHE A 153 -8.27 -4.07 4.65
N GLN A 154 -8.67 -5.30 4.85
CA GLN A 154 -8.26 -6.48 4.10
C GLN A 154 -9.43 -6.83 3.17
N ILE A 155 -9.21 -6.95 1.87
CA ILE A 155 -10.28 -6.99 0.88
C ILE A 155 -10.05 -8.07 -0.18
N ASP A 156 -11.11 -8.42 -0.89
CA ASP A 156 -11.02 -9.17 -2.15
C ASP A 156 -11.04 -8.19 -3.34
N CYS A 157 -9.90 -8.05 -4.02
CA CYS A 157 -9.79 -7.13 -5.16
C CYS A 157 -10.67 -7.49 -6.35
N GLY A 158 -10.98 -8.75 -6.57
CA GLY A 158 -11.91 -9.14 -7.61
C GLY A 158 -13.32 -8.62 -7.33
N LYS A 159 -13.76 -8.72 -6.07
CA LYS A 159 -15.03 -8.17 -5.61
C LYS A 159 -15.03 -6.63 -5.62
N LEU A 160 -13.90 -5.99 -5.25
CA LEU A 160 -13.75 -4.53 -5.37
C LEU A 160 -13.96 -4.06 -6.81
N VAL A 161 -13.31 -4.71 -7.77
CA VAL A 161 -13.50 -4.40 -9.19
C VAL A 161 -14.97 -4.53 -9.61
N THR A 162 -15.65 -5.59 -9.20
CA THR A 162 -17.08 -5.80 -9.51
C THR A 162 -17.96 -4.72 -8.91
N PHE A 163 -17.68 -4.33 -7.65
CA PHE A 163 -18.37 -3.23 -6.95
C PHE A 163 -18.18 -1.90 -7.69
N LEU A 164 -16.92 -1.52 -7.97
CA LEU A 164 -16.60 -0.26 -8.64
C LEU A 164 -17.21 -0.23 -10.05
N GLN A 165 -17.08 -1.30 -10.83
CA GLN A 165 -17.65 -1.39 -12.17
C GLN A 165 -19.15 -1.13 -12.14
N ARG A 166 -19.89 -1.89 -11.33
CA ARG A 166 -21.37 -1.76 -11.25
C ARG A 166 -21.79 -0.33 -10.88
N ASN A 167 -21.09 0.31 -9.95
CA ASN A 167 -21.46 1.62 -9.41
C ASN A 167 -20.89 2.80 -10.22
N THR A 168 -19.93 2.57 -11.13
CA THR A 168 -19.30 3.62 -11.95
C THR A 168 -19.88 3.67 -13.37
N VAL A 169 -20.25 2.54 -13.94
CA VAL A 169 -20.81 2.47 -15.31
C VAL A 169 -21.94 3.48 -15.59
N PRO A 170 -22.85 3.79 -14.65
CA PRO A 170 -23.85 4.84 -14.89
C PRO A 170 -23.29 6.26 -15.10
N SER A 171 -22.02 6.49 -14.76
CA SER A 171 -21.36 7.81 -14.79
C SER A 171 -20.20 7.87 -15.80
N CYS A 172 -19.96 6.82 -16.59
CA CYS A 172 -18.88 6.77 -17.58
C CYS A 172 -19.30 5.95 -18.81
N THR A 173 -18.56 6.08 -19.90
CA THR A 173 -18.69 5.20 -21.07
C THR A 173 -17.83 3.96 -20.83
N TYR A 174 -18.44 2.78 -20.76
CA TYR A 174 -17.76 1.50 -20.65
C TYR A 174 -17.75 0.77 -21.98
N ILE A 175 -16.56 0.39 -22.43
CA ILE A 175 -16.33 -0.35 -23.68
C ILE A 175 -15.60 -1.65 -23.34
N GLN A 176 -16.18 -2.78 -23.71
CA GLN A 176 -15.56 -4.09 -23.56
C GLN A 176 -15.01 -4.55 -24.92
N SER A 177 -13.74 -4.29 -25.17
CA SER A 177 -13.07 -4.54 -26.45
C SER A 177 -11.56 -4.53 -26.25
N ASP A 178 -10.83 -5.21 -27.12
CA ASP A 178 -9.37 -5.16 -27.12
C ASP A 178 -8.86 -3.98 -27.94
N VAL A 179 -7.86 -3.25 -27.41
CA VAL A 179 -7.14 -2.24 -28.19
C VAL A 179 -6.11 -2.96 -29.06
N VAL A 180 -6.29 -2.90 -30.37
CA VAL A 180 -5.44 -3.60 -31.36
C VAL A 180 -4.38 -2.69 -31.98
N ASP A 181 -4.59 -1.37 -31.97
CA ASP A 181 -3.60 -0.43 -32.49
C ASP A 181 -3.65 0.93 -31.77
N VAL A 182 -2.51 1.64 -31.71
CA VAL A 182 -2.31 2.94 -31.04
C VAL A 182 -1.68 3.91 -32.02
N TYR A 183 -2.46 4.79 -32.59
CA TYR A 183 -1.97 5.82 -33.52
C TYR A 183 -1.48 7.07 -32.78
N ARG A 184 -0.26 7.53 -33.12
CA ARG A 184 0.39 8.67 -32.51
C ARG A 184 0.73 9.77 -33.51
N ASP A 185 0.90 11.01 -33.01
CA ASP A 185 1.56 12.06 -33.79
C ASP A 185 3.09 11.97 -33.57
N GLY A 186 3.83 12.14 -34.64
CA GLY A 186 5.31 12.11 -34.59
C GLY A 186 5.92 10.89 -35.26
N LEU A 187 7.24 10.84 -35.25
CA LEU A 187 8.00 9.72 -35.82
C LEU A 187 7.81 8.48 -34.90
N ALA A 188 7.59 7.32 -35.51
CA ALA A 188 7.32 6.06 -34.82
C ALA A 188 8.39 5.66 -33.79
N ASP A 189 9.58 6.25 -33.85
CA ASP A 189 10.74 5.88 -33.06
C ASP A 189 10.89 6.67 -31.74
N ASP A 190 10.07 7.72 -31.49
CA ASP A 190 10.13 8.50 -30.23
C ASP A 190 8.76 8.57 -29.53
N ILE A 191 8.37 7.48 -28.91
CA ILE A 191 7.15 7.37 -28.09
C ILE A 191 7.13 8.43 -26.97
N THR A 192 8.30 8.86 -26.51
CA THR A 192 8.43 9.77 -25.35
C THR A 192 7.91 11.17 -25.62
N LYS A 193 7.84 11.60 -26.89
CA LYS A 193 7.40 12.93 -27.31
C LYS A 193 6.13 12.96 -28.12
N SER A 194 5.55 11.80 -28.43
CA SER A 194 4.37 11.67 -29.27
C SER A 194 3.07 11.58 -28.46
N ASN A 195 2.02 12.26 -28.93
CA ASN A 195 0.69 12.13 -28.36
C ASN A 195 -0.11 11.04 -29.08
N ILE A 196 -0.95 10.32 -28.34
CA ILE A 196 -1.96 9.44 -28.94
C ILE A 196 -3.02 10.30 -29.64
N LYS A 197 -3.29 9.99 -30.91
CA LYS A 197 -4.37 10.58 -31.70
C LYS A 197 -5.65 9.77 -31.57
N LYS A 198 -5.52 8.46 -31.67
CA LYS A 198 -6.64 7.53 -31.56
C LYS A 198 -6.16 6.13 -31.17
N LEU A 199 -7.04 5.39 -30.57
CA LEU A 199 -6.94 3.94 -30.37
C LEU A 199 -7.85 3.25 -31.37
N VAL A 200 -7.47 2.09 -31.89
CA VAL A 200 -8.30 1.24 -32.72
C VAL A 200 -8.68 -0.01 -31.92
N LEU A 201 -9.95 -0.33 -31.90
CA LEU A 201 -10.49 -1.50 -31.22
C LEU A 201 -10.60 -2.69 -32.16
N ASP A 202 -10.80 -3.89 -31.61
CA ASP A 202 -10.87 -5.15 -32.37
C ASP A 202 -12.05 -5.22 -33.34
N ASP A 203 -13.11 -4.40 -33.11
CA ASP A 203 -14.26 -4.23 -34.06
C ASP A 203 -13.98 -3.16 -35.12
N GLY A 204 -12.80 -2.58 -35.16
CA GLY A 204 -12.41 -1.52 -36.08
C GLY A 204 -12.86 -0.11 -35.66
N SER A 205 -13.59 0.04 -34.57
CA SER A 205 -13.97 1.37 -34.05
C SER A 205 -12.77 2.15 -33.55
N GLU A 206 -12.87 3.46 -33.63
CA GLU A 206 -11.80 4.39 -33.25
C GLU A 206 -12.18 5.22 -32.01
N ILE A 207 -11.29 5.27 -31.05
CA ILE A 207 -11.47 6.07 -29.82
C ILE A 207 -10.44 7.18 -29.76
N THR A 208 -10.92 8.42 -29.69
CA THR A 208 -10.10 9.61 -29.48
C THR A 208 -10.25 10.13 -28.05
N GLY A 209 -9.25 10.85 -27.54
CA GLY A 209 -9.28 11.46 -26.21
C GLY A 209 -8.27 12.59 -26.10
N ASP A 210 -8.44 13.45 -25.09
CA ASP A 210 -7.49 14.53 -24.78
C ASP A 210 -6.36 14.02 -23.90
N LEU A 211 -6.67 13.09 -22.98
CA LEU A 211 -5.73 12.44 -22.07
C LEU A 211 -6.06 10.95 -21.98
N PHE A 212 -5.04 10.11 -21.99
CA PHE A 212 -5.14 8.65 -21.91
C PHE A 212 -4.47 8.18 -20.62
N ILE A 213 -5.11 7.22 -19.92
CA ILE A 213 -4.51 6.59 -18.76
C ILE A 213 -4.23 5.11 -19.07
N ASP A 214 -2.96 4.75 -18.97
CA ASP A 214 -2.50 3.38 -19.11
C ASP A 214 -2.66 2.62 -17.80
N CYS A 215 -3.65 1.73 -17.75
CA CYS A 215 -3.88 0.76 -16.68
C CYS A 215 -3.72 -0.69 -17.20
N THR A 216 -2.93 -0.89 -18.26
CA THR A 216 -2.79 -2.19 -18.94
C THR A 216 -1.80 -3.15 -18.25
N GLY A 217 -1.32 -2.77 -17.07
CA GLY A 217 -0.41 -3.59 -16.28
C GLY A 217 0.98 -3.71 -16.93
N TRP A 218 1.58 -4.88 -16.85
CA TRP A 218 2.93 -5.13 -17.38
C TRP A 218 3.08 -4.87 -18.88
N ASN A 219 1.97 -4.84 -19.62
CA ASN A 219 2.01 -4.56 -21.06
C ASN A 219 2.43 -3.14 -21.37
N GLN A 220 2.13 -2.17 -20.47
CA GLN A 220 2.45 -0.75 -20.67
C GLN A 220 2.09 -0.28 -22.10
N LEU A 221 0.90 -0.69 -22.57
CA LEU A 221 0.46 -0.59 -23.96
C LEU A 221 0.50 0.85 -24.49
N LEU A 222 0.16 1.82 -23.64
CA LEU A 222 0.08 3.20 -24.04
C LEU A 222 1.33 4.00 -23.67
N ILE A 223 1.92 3.78 -22.51
CA ILE A 223 3.08 4.55 -22.03
C ILE A 223 4.39 4.07 -22.68
N GLY A 224 4.45 2.79 -23.05
CA GLY A 224 5.67 2.15 -23.55
C GLY A 224 6.63 1.74 -22.44
N GLN A 225 7.52 0.81 -22.76
CA GLN A 225 8.46 0.21 -21.81
C GLN A 225 9.75 1.04 -21.74
N ASP A 226 9.80 1.98 -20.80
CA ASP A 226 11.02 2.72 -20.41
C ASP A 226 11.05 2.79 -18.89
N ASN A 227 11.64 1.75 -18.28
CA ASN A 227 11.56 1.49 -16.87
C ASN A 227 12.94 1.59 -16.19
N ILE A 228 12.93 1.99 -14.94
CA ILE A 228 14.05 1.91 -14.02
C ILE A 228 13.96 0.56 -13.31
N ASP A 229 15.01 -0.22 -13.39
CA ASP A 229 15.19 -1.48 -12.67
C ASP A 229 15.44 -1.21 -11.19
N LEU A 230 14.76 -1.93 -10.32
CA LEU A 230 14.86 -1.81 -8.86
C LEU A 230 15.35 -3.11 -8.20
N SER A 231 15.80 -4.08 -8.99
CA SER A 231 16.20 -5.42 -8.51
C SER A 231 17.44 -5.39 -7.60
N ASP A 232 18.20 -4.30 -7.61
CA ASP A 232 19.33 -4.05 -6.71
C ASP A 232 18.89 -3.70 -5.28
N ARG A 233 17.65 -3.24 -5.10
CA ARG A 233 17.09 -2.81 -3.82
C ARG A 233 15.89 -3.63 -3.35
N LEU A 234 15.21 -4.33 -4.26
CA LEU A 234 14.05 -5.18 -3.98
C LEU A 234 14.39 -6.62 -4.33
N PHE A 235 14.47 -7.47 -3.32
CA PHE A 235 15.05 -8.80 -3.42
C PHE A 235 14.07 -9.88 -3.88
N ILE A 236 12.79 -9.56 -4.01
CA ILE A 236 11.72 -10.49 -4.37
C ILE A 236 11.23 -10.22 -5.79
N ASP A 237 11.13 -11.28 -6.60
CA ASP A 237 10.68 -11.23 -8.00
C ASP A 237 9.54 -12.19 -8.32
N SER A 238 9.13 -13.02 -7.35
CA SER A 238 8.11 -14.05 -7.57
C SER A 238 7.29 -14.31 -6.33
N ALA A 239 6.09 -14.86 -6.50
CA ALA A 239 5.27 -15.37 -5.42
C ALA A 239 4.44 -16.58 -5.84
N LEU A 240 4.24 -17.51 -4.91
CA LEU A 240 3.20 -18.54 -4.98
C LEU A 240 1.98 -18.04 -4.22
N ALA A 241 0.91 -17.72 -4.92
CA ALA A 241 -0.32 -17.17 -4.34
C ALA A 241 -1.43 -18.23 -4.26
N GLY A 242 -2.18 -18.23 -3.16
CA GLY A 242 -3.26 -19.18 -2.94
C GLY A 242 -4.31 -18.68 -1.97
N ARG A 243 -5.26 -19.56 -1.65
CA ARG A 243 -6.38 -19.29 -0.77
C ARG A 243 -6.54 -20.42 0.23
N VAL A 244 -6.71 -20.08 1.50
CA VAL A 244 -6.91 -21.07 2.56
C VAL A 244 -8.27 -20.85 3.20
N LYS A 245 -9.03 -21.94 3.39
CA LYS A 245 -10.30 -21.88 4.13
C LYS A 245 -10.02 -21.77 5.62
N TYR A 246 -10.88 -21.07 6.34
CA TYR A 246 -10.83 -21.05 7.80
C TYR A 246 -11.14 -22.43 8.38
N GLU A 247 -10.41 -22.83 9.41
CA GLU A 247 -10.80 -23.91 10.31
C GLU A 247 -11.67 -23.36 11.43
N ASP A 248 -11.28 -22.23 11.98
CA ASP A 248 -12.02 -21.51 13.01
C ASP A 248 -11.94 -20.00 12.70
N PRO A 249 -12.97 -19.42 12.04
CA PRO A 249 -12.97 -17.99 11.72
C PRO A 249 -12.81 -17.09 12.96
N ASP A 250 -13.31 -17.51 14.12
CA ASP A 250 -13.22 -16.70 15.33
C ASP A 250 -11.78 -16.57 15.86
N LYS A 251 -10.92 -17.53 15.53
CA LYS A 251 -9.51 -17.52 15.89
C LYS A 251 -8.60 -17.05 14.79
N GLU A 252 -8.98 -17.24 13.54
CA GLU A 252 -8.08 -17.01 12.40
C GLU A 252 -8.35 -15.71 11.64
N MET A 253 -9.54 -15.11 11.79
CA MET A 253 -9.88 -13.83 11.17
C MET A 253 -9.33 -12.69 12.04
N HIS A 254 -8.04 -12.38 11.85
CA HIS A 254 -7.39 -11.32 12.62
C HIS A 254 -7.60 -9.95 11.99
N PRO A 255 -7.76 -8.86 12.78
CA PRO A 255 -7.84 -7.50 12.28
C PRO A 255 -6.44 -6.93 11.95
N TYR A 256 -5.58 -7.72 11.34
CA TYR A 256 -4.26 -7.33 10.86
C TYR A 256 -3.76 -8.23 9.74
N THR A 257 -2.91 -7.69 8.90
CA THR A 257 -2.14 -8.46 7.92
C THR A 257 -0.90 -9.05 8.62
N ASP A 258 -0.53 -10.26 8.27
CA ASP A 258 0.65 -10.93 8.80
C ASP A 258 1.62 -11.22 7.65
N CYS A 259 2.84 -10.69 7.76
CA CYS A 259 3.95 -10.85 6.81
C CYS A 259 5.11 -11.59 7.48
N LYS A 260 5.01 -12.91 7.59
CA LYS A 260 5.99 -13.74 8.28
C LYS A 260 7.24 -13.99 7.42
N ALA A 261 8.42 -13.78 8.01
CA ALA A 261 9.67 -14.21 7.40
C ALA A 261 9.75 -15.74 7.38
N MET A 262 10.09 -16.31 6.21
CA MET A 262 10.16 -17.74 5.92
C MET A 262 11.57 -18.10 5.46
N GLU A 263 11.87 -19.38 5.22
CA GLU A 263 13.20 -19.83 4.81
C GLU A 263 13.67 -19.22 3.47
N HIS A 264 12.75 -19.16 2.50
CA HIS A 264 13.05 -18.73 1.13
C HIS A 264 12.64 -17.28 0.81
N GLY A 265 12.16 -16.52 1.80
CA GLY A 265 11.61 -15.16 1.64
C GLY A 265 10.60 -14.86 2.72
N TRP A 266 9.38 -14.44 2.35
CA TRP A 266 8.34 -14.11 3.33
C TRP A 266 6.94 -14.46 2.82
N ARG A 267 6.01 -14.70 3.73
CA ARG A 267 4.64 -15.10 3.45
C ARG A 267 3.67 -14.02 3.94
N TRP A 268 2.70 -13.60 3.09
CA TRP A 268 1.57 -12.81 3.54
C TRP A 268 0.38 -13.68 3.96
N ARG A 269 -0.39 -13.17 4.90
CA ARG A 269 -1.67 -13.70 5.33
C ARG A 269 -2.64 -12.55 5.48
N ILE A 270 -3.69 -12.56 4.66
CA ILE A 270 -4.71 -11.52 4.55
C ILE A 270 -6.06 -12.18 4.81
N PRO A 271 -6.57 -12.15 6.05
CA PRO A 271 -7.87 -12.72 6.38
C PRO A 271 -8.99 -11.81 5.90
N THR A 272 -9.67 -12.19 4.82
CA THR A 272 -10.94 -11.58 4.42
C THR A 272 -12.08 -12.27 5.15
N ARG A 273 -13.32 -11.80 5.00
CA ARG A 273 -14.46 -12.38 5.70
C ARG A 273 -14.71 -13.87 5.36
N SER A 274 -14.52 -14.27 4.11
CA SER A 274 -14.82 -15.63 3.64
C SER A 274 -13.64 -16.59 3.63
N ARG A 275 -12.40 -16.09 3.64
CA ARG A 275 -11.20 -16.88 3.43
C ARG A 275 -9.94 -16.15 3.86
N ILE A 276 -8.84 -16.86 3.93
CA ILE A 276 -7.51 -16.28 4.05
C ILE A 276 -6.88 -16.21 2.66
N GLY A 277 -6.56 -14.99 2.18
CA GLY A 277 -5.66 -14.79 1.05
C GLY A 277 -4.22 -14.95 1.53
N THR A 278 -3.40 -15.71 0.80
CA THR A 278 -2.03 -15.96 1.22
C THR A 278 -1.11 -16.13 0.02
N GLY A 279 0.16 -15.89 0.22
CA GLY A 279 1.18 -16.21 -0.77
C GLY A 279 2.57 -16.11 -0.17
N TYR A 280 3.51 -16.80 -0.80
CA TYR A 280 4.89 -16.87 -0.42
C TYR A 280 5.74 -16.14 -1.45
N CYS A 281 6.30 -15.02 -1.06
CA CYS A 281 7.21 -14.21 -1.86
C CYS A 281 8.64 -14.77 -1.75
N PHE A 282 9.32 -14.91 -2.88
CA PHE A 282 10.66 -15.45 -2.94
C PHE A 282 11.44 -14.90 -4.15
N ASN A 283 12.75 -15.16 -4.19
CA ASN A 283 13.60 -14.83 -5.33
C ASN A 283 13.84 -16.10 -6.15
N ARG A 284 13.39 -16.07 -7.39
CA ARG A 284 13.44 -17.24 -8.29
C ARG A 284 14.84 -17.66 -8.70
N SER A 285 15.81 -16.74 -8.68
CA SER A 285 17.20 -17.07 -8.95
C SER A 285 17.87 -17.80 -7.78
N ILE A 286 17.29 -17.76 -6.59
CA ILE A 286 17.83 -18.35 -5.36
C ILE A 286 17.12 -19.63 -4.97
N SER A 287 15.79 -19.68 -5.15
CA SER A 287 14.94 -20.77 -4.68
C SER A 287 14.05 -21.29 -5.81
N ASP A 288 14.03 -22.62 -5.94
CA ASP A 288 13.16 -23.31 -6.89
C ASP A 288 11.69 -23.19 -6.43
N PRO A 289 10.75 -22.83 -7.34
CA PRO A 289 9.33 -22.70 -7.00
C PRO A 289 8.72 -23.96 -6.40
N ASP A 290 9.18 -25.16 -6.77
CA ASP A 290 8.66 -26.42 -6.24
C ASP A 290 9.09 -26.62 -4.77
N VAL A 291 10.33 -26.25 -4.43
CA VAL A 291 10.82 -26.28 -3.04
C VAL A 291 10.05 -25.28 -2.17
N VAL A 292 9.81 -24.08 -2.70
CA VAL A 292 9.02 -23.05 -2.01
C VAL A 292 7.57 -23.51 -1.82
N ALA A 293 6.99 -24.19 -2.81
CA ALA A 293 5.64 -24.74 -2.72
C ALA A 293 5.53 -25.79 -1.61
N ASP A 294 6.49 -26.71 -1.50
CA ASP A 294 6.50 -27.75 -0.48
C ASP A 294 6.62 -27.15 0.94
N ASP A 295 7.50 -26.15 1.13
CA ASP A 295 7.61 -25.41 2.41
C ASP A 295 6.31 -24.67 2.74
N PHE A 296 5.68 -24.05 1.73
CA PHE A 296 4.43 -23.32 1.91
C PHE A 296 3.25 -24.21 2.28
N ILE A 297 3.10 -25.37 1.61
CA ILE A 297 2.07 -26.37 1.92
C ILE A 297 2.26 -26.90 3.33
N LYS A 298 3.50 -27.23 3.71
CA LYS A 298 3.85 -27.67 5.07
C LYS A 298 3.51 -26.59 6.10
N HIS A 299 3.81 -25.34 5.83
CA HIS A 299 3.47 -24.21 6.71
C HIS A 299 1.97 -24.12 7.00
N TRP A 300 1.14 -24.38 6.00
CA TRP A 300 -0.33 -24.38 6.14
C TRP A 300 -0.91 -25.75 6.62
N GLY A 301 -0.07 -26.69 7.07
CA GLY A 301 -0.53 -27.99 7.57
C GLY A 301 -1.31 -28.79 6.52
N ASN A 302 -0.96 -28.67 5.25
CA ASN A 302 -1.62 -29.28 4.10
C ASN A 302 -3.07 -28.79 3.85
N ARG A 303 -3.43 -27.59 4.32
CA ARG A 303 -4.73 -26.93 4.05
C ARG A 303 -4.81 -26.34 2.64
N ILE A 304 -3.71 -26.35 1.90
CA ILE A 304 -3.60 -25.92 0.51
C ILE A 304 -2.78 -26.95 -0.26
N THR A 305 -3.10 -27.17 -1.50
CA THR A 305 -2.40 -28.10 -2.39
C THR A 305 -1.62 -27.37 -3.45
N LYS A 306 -0.67 -28.05 -4.12
CA LYS A 306 0.16 -27.44 -5.15
C LYS A 306 -0.66 -26.91 -6.33
N ASP A 307 -1.72 -27.62 -6.73
CA ASP A 307 -2.60 -27.25 -7.84
C ASP A 307 -3.44 -25.98 -7.53
N GLU A 308 -3.59 -25.64 -6.26
CA GLU A 308 -4.27 -24.42 -5.82
C GLU A 308 -3.34 -23.19 -5.75
N LEU A 309 -2.04 -23.41 -5.97
CA LEU A 309 -1.05 -22.33 -5.99
C LEU A 309 -0.86 -21.77 -7.40
N LYS A 310 -0.92 -20.44 -7.50
CA LYS A 310 -0.62 -19.73 -8.74
C LYS A 310 0.75 -19.05 -8.61
N LEU A 311 1.67 -19.40 -9.51
CA LEU A 311 2.94 -18.69 -9.63
C LEU A 311 2.71 -17.32 -10.28
N LEU A 312 3.22 -16.30 -9.63
CA LEU A 312 3.23 -14.92 -10.09
C LEU A 312 4.70 -14.49 -10.20
N ASP A 313 5.11 -14.01 -11.34
CA ASP A 313 6.46 -13.49 -11.58
C ASP A 313 6.37 -12.01 -11.97
N TRP A 314 7.35 -11.23 -11.53
CA TRP A 314 7.47 -9.83 -11.90
C TRP A 314 8.93 -9.37 -11.91
N LYS A 315 9.16 -8.27 -12.56
CA LYS A 315 10.41 -7.53 -12.42
C LYS A 315 10.16 -6.35 -11.50
N PRO A 316 10.93 -6.21 -10.39
CA PRO A 316 10.89 -5.00 -9.58
C PRO A 316 11.31 -3.81 -10.44
N GLN A 317 10.38 -2.91 -10.74
CA GLN A 317 10.63 -1.77 -11.62
C GLN A 317 9.60 -0.68 -11.47
N ARG A 318 9.94 0.53 -11.91
CA ARG A 318 9.02 1.64 -12.12
C ARG A 318 9.24 2.33 -13.44
N CYS A 319 8.24 3.02 -13.96
CA CYS A 319 8.43 3.92 -15.08
C CYS A 319 9.50 4.97 -14.76
N LYS A 320 10.29 5.33 -15.77
CA LYS A 320 11.17 6.49 -15.70
C LYS A 320 10.35 7.76 -15.62
N ASP A 321 9.38 7.90 -16.53
CA ASP A 321 8.40 8.97 -16.53
C ASP A 321 6.98 8.38 -16.48
N PHE A 322 6.15 8.84 -15.56
CA PHE A 322 4.78 8.36 -15.36
C PHE A 322 3.75 9.10 -16.21
N TRP A 323 4.11 10.25 -16.74
CA TRP A 323 3.31 11.03 -17.67
C TRP A 323 4.18 11.48 -18.85
N ARG A 324 3.81 11.05 -20.07
CA ARG A 324 4.48 11.37 -21.33
C ARG A 324 3.46 11.87 -22.36
N GLY A 325 3.66 13.04 -22.92
CA GLY A 325 2.74 13.63 -23.88
C GLY A 325 1.32 13.74 -23.32
N ASN A 326 0.38 12.97 -23.87
CA ASN A 326 -0.99 12.86 -23.38
C ASN A 326 -1.29 11.46 -22.78
N VAL A 327 -0.27 10.78 -22.25
CA VAL A 327 -0.42 9.46 -21.60
C VAL A 327 0.09 9.50 -20.18
N VAL A 328 -0.75 9.08 -19.23
CA VAL A 328 -0.41 8.89 -17.81
C VAL A 328 -0.51 7.41 -17.49
N THR A 329 0.37 6.89 -16.62
CA THR A 329 0.32 5.50 -16.19
C THR A 329 -0.07 5.38 -14.72
N ILE A 330 -0.97 4.44 -14.40
CA ILE A 330 -1.45 4.14 -13.04
C ILE A 330 -1.54 2.63 -12.84
N GLY A 331 -1.13 2.16 -11.66
CA GLY A 331 -1.14 0.74 -11.30
C GLY A 331 0.14 0.02 -11.73
N LEU A 332 0.02 -1.24 -12.13
CA LEU A 332 1.18 -2.04 -12.54
C LEU A 332 1.89 -1.49 -13.79
N SER A 333 1.21 -0.67 -14.59
CA SER A 333 1.83 0.05 -15.70
C SER A 333 2.80 1.14 -15.22
N ALA A 334 2.57 1.69 -14.02
CA ALA A 334 3.45 2.68 -13.40
C ALA A 334 4.69 2.05 -12.77
N GLY A 335 4.56 0.82 -12.27
CA GLY A 335 5.59 0.08 -11.60
C GLY A 335 5.03 -0.88 -10.56
N PHE A 336 5.91 -1.68 -9.97
CA PHE A 336 5.55 -2.60 -8.91
C PHE A 336 6.65 -2.71 -7.86
N ILE A 337 6.23 -2.66 -6.62
CA ILE A 337 7.02 -2.90 -5.44
C ILE A 337 6.40 -4.12 -4.77
N GLU A 338 7.23 -5.02 -4.24
CA GLU A 338 6.72 -6.19 -3.51
C GLU A 338 5.67 -5.80 -2.45
N PRO A 339 4.65 -6.64 -2.20
CA PRO A 339 3.48 -6.23 -1.42
C PRO A 339 3.68 -6.23 0.11
N LEU A 340 4.93 -6.14 0.59
CA LEU A 340 5.29 -6.28 2.00
C LEU A 340 4.55 -5.29 2.90
N GLU A 341 4.41 -4.05 2.46
CA GLU A 341 3.73 -2.97 3.20
C GLU A 341 2.38 -2.57 2.57
N SER A 342 1.80 -3.46 1.77
CA SER A 342 0.47 -3.24 1.15
C SER A 342 0.42 -2.00 0.25
N THR A 343 1.51 -1.71 -0.45
CA THR A 343 1.71 -0.48 -1.23
C THR A 343 0.88 -0.40 -2.51
N GLY A 344 0.48 -1.55 -3.09
CA GLY A 344 -0.07 -1.61 -4.45
C GLY A 344 -1.28 -0.68 -4.67
N LEU A 345 -2.35 -0.84 -3.86
CA LEU A 345 -3.54 0.01 -3.97
C LEU A 345 -3.25 1.48 -3.63
N ALA A 346 -2.39 1.72 -2.63
CA ALA A 346 -2.06 3.07 -2.21
C ALA A 346 -1.27 3.84 -3.27
N LEU A 347 -0.38 3.19 -4.03
CA LEU A 347 0.30 3.79 -5.17
C LEU A 347 -0.66 4.13 -6.32
N MET A 348 -1.67 3.29 -6.59
CA MET A 348 -2.74 3.60 -7.55
C MET A 348 -3.53 4.84 -7.13
N ILE A 349 -3.92 4.91 -5.86
CA ILE A 349 -4.62 6.05 -5.27
C ILE A 349 -3.77 7.31 -5.37
N ARG A 350 -2.51 7.24 -5.00
CA ARG A 350 -1.57 8.38 -5.10
C ARG A 350 -1.42 8.87 -6.54
N GLY A 351 -1.43 7.96 -7.52
CA GLY A 351 -1.45 8.31 -8.94
C GLY A 351 -2.70 9.13 -9.31
N CYS A 352 -3.89 8.72 -8.84
CA CYS A 352 -5.13 9.48 -9.07
C CYS A 352 -5.11 10.84 -8.38
N GLU A 353 -4.69 10.92 -7.12
CA GLU A 353 -4.58 12.17 -6.36
C GLU A 353 -3.63 13.17 -7.03
N ASN A 354 -2.41 12.75 -7.34
CA ASN A 354 -1.42 13.59 -8.00
C ASN A 354 -1.88 14.06 -9.38
N LEU A 355 -2.59 13.19 -10.14
CA LEU A 355 -3.13 13.59 -11.45
C LEU A 355 -4.25 14.62 -11.30
N GLU A 356 -5.15 14.45 -10.33
CA GLU A 356 -6.21 15.42 -10.05
C GLU A 356 -5.63 16.78 -9.65
N GLU A 357 -4.61 16.81 -8.78
CA GLU A 357 -3.91 18.03 -8.37
C GLU A 357 -3.20 18.72 -9.54
N SER A 358 -2.64 17.94 -10.46
CA SER A 358 -1.98 18.46 -11.67
C SER A 358 -2.97 18.94 -12.74
N MET A 359 -4.27 18.62 -12.60
CA MET A 359 -5.32 19.01 -13.54
C MET A 359 -6.37 19.90 -12.89
N TYR A 360 -6.00 21.14 -12.55
CA TYR A 360 -6.96 22.06 -11.96
C TYR A 360 -8.11 22.41 -12.94
N ASN A 361 -9.35 22.16 -12.55
CA ASN A 361 -10.53 22.33 -13.42
C ASN A 361 -10.42 21.61 -14.79
N CYS A 362 -9.82 20.42 -14.83
CA CYS A 362 -9.55 19.67 -16.05
C CYS A 362 -8.63 20.39 -17.04
N VAL A 363 -7.77 21.27 -16.56
CA VAL A 363 -6.78 22.01 -17.35
C VAL A 363 -5.39 21.81 -16.75
N TYR A 364 -4.41 21.52 -17.59
CA TYR A 364 -3.03 21.36 -17.17
C TYR A 364 -2.05 22.07 -18.10
N ASN A 365 -0.86 22.37 -17.57
CA ASN A 365 0.26 22.88 -18.35
C ASN A 365 1.23 21.74 -18.69
N PRO A 366 1.40 21.36 -19.97
CA PRO A 366 2.27 20.24 -20.36
C PRO A 366 3.74 20.41 -19.95
N GLN A 367 4.19 21.64 -19.71
CA GLN A 367 5.59 21.91 -19.37
C GLN A 367 5.88 21.88 -17.86
N THR A 368 4.89 22.16 -17.03
CA THR A 368 5.07 22.26 -15.57
C THR A 368 4.31 21.18 -14.81
N ASP A 369 3.04 20.94 -15.14
CA ASP A 369 2.22 20.00 -14.38
C ASP A 369 2.61 18.54 -14.67
N VAL A 370 3.05 18.26 -15.92
CA VAL A 370 3.62 16.95 -16.29
C VAL A 370 4.91 16.68 -15.52
N ASP A 371 5.81 17.67 -15.46
CA ASP A 371 7.08 17.52 -14.74
C ASP A 371 6.84 17.38 -13.23
N ILE A 372 5.90 18.14 -12.65
CA ILE A 372 5.53 18.04 -11.24
C ILE A 372 4.95 16.66 -10.93
N TYR A 373 4.04 16.15 -11.78
CA TYR A 373 3.50 14.80 -11.62
C TYR A 373 4.60 13.75 -11.64
N ASN A 374 5.50 13.79 -12.60
CA ASN A 374 6.60 12.86 -12.74
C ASN A 374 7.53 12.87 -11.51
N VAL A 375 7.90 14.06 -11.04
CA VAL A 375 8.73 14.22 -9.83
C VAL A 375 8.02 13.66 -8.60
N ARG A 376 6.74 13.96 -8.39
CA ARG A 376 5.95 13.48 -7.26
C ARG A 376 5.82 11.95 -7.27
N MET A 377 5.50 11.37 -8.42
CA MET A 377 5.36 9.92 -8.54
C MET A 377 6.70 9.21 -8.35
N ALA A 378 7.79 9.74 -8.94
CA ALA A 378 9.11 9.20 -8.72
C ALA A 378 9.51 9.23 -7.24
N SER A 379 9.31 10.36 -6.56
CA SER A 379 9.57 10.49 -5.12
C SER A 379 8.73 9.53 -4.28
N THR A 380 7.46 9.33 -4.65
CA THR A 380 6.56 8.36 -3.99
C THR A 380 7.10 6.94 -4.11
N PHE A 381 7.48 6.52 -5.32
CA PHE A 381 8.04 5.19 -5.55
C PHE A 381 9.39 5.00 -4.83
N GLU A 382 10.30 5.97 -4.92
CA GLU A 382 11.61 5.89 -4.25
C GLU A 382 11.47 5.78 -2.74
N ASN A 383 10.59 6.57 -2.11
CA ASN A 383 10.34 6.48 -0.68
C ASN A 383 9.75 5.10 -0.29
N ALA A 384 8.85 4.56 -1.10
CA ALA A 384 8.28 3.22 -0.84
C ALA A 384 9.33 2.11 -1.03
N VAL A 385 10.19 2.21 -2.04
CA VAL A 385 11.30 1.28 -2.29
C VAL A 385 12.30 1.31 -1.12
N ASP A 386 12.72 2.50 -0.71
CA ASP A 386 13.66 2.67 0.40
C ASP A 386 13.06 2.11 1.71
N TYR A 387 11.77 2.34 1.94
CA TYR A 387 11.09 1.84 3.13
C TYR A 387 11.00 0.30 3.11
N VAL A 388 10.61 -0.31 2.00
CA VAL A 388 10.57 -1.78 1.88
C VAL A 388 11.98 -2.38 1.98
N ASN A 389 12.97 -1.75 1.35
CA ASN A 389 14.37 -2.19 1.45
C ASN A 389 14.86 -2.22 2.91
N MET A 390 14.51 -1.22 3.73
CA MET A 390 14.91 -1.14 5.14
C MET A 390 14.42 -2.35 5.97
N HIS A 391 13.31 -2.98 5.60
CA HIS A 391 12.81 -4.18 6.31
C HIS A 391 13.81 -5.34 6.28
N TYR A 392 14.65 -5.40 5.28
CA TYR A 392 15.66 -6.44 5.12
C TYR A 392 16.96 -6.17 5.89
N ASP A 393 17.12 -4.97 6.45
CA ASP A 393 18.26 -4.65 7.31
C ASP A 393 18.18 -5.36 8.66
N TYR A 394 19.28 -5.41 9.39
CA TYR A 394 19.39 -6.07 10.69
C TYR A 394 18.94 -7.55 10.69
N CYS A 395 18.89 -8.20 9.52
CA CYS A 395 18.46 -9.58 9.41
C CYS A 395 19.54 -10.55 9.88
N GLU A 396 19.27 -11.29 10.96
CA GLU A 396 20.15 -12.32 11.52
C GLU A 396 19.74 -13.74 11.06
N ARG A 397 18.64 -13.87 10.30
CA ARG A 397 18.17 -15.17 9.78
C ARG A 397 19.22 -15.80 8.86
N LYS A 398 19.30 -17.12 8.91
CA LYS A 398 20.21 -17.93 8.08
C LYS A 398 19.45 -18.55 6.91
N GLY A 399 20.15 -18.95 5.88
CA GLY A 399 19.62 -19.58 4.69
C GLY A 399 19.99 -18.82 3.42
N LYS A 400 19.91 -19.48 2.27
CA LYS A 400 20.41 -18.94 0.99
C LYS A 400 19.83 -17.56 0.65
N PHE A 401 18.51 -17.39 0.84
CA PHE A 401 17.84 -16.11 0.57
C PHE A 401 18.35 -15.01 1.52
N TRP A 402 18.34 -15.28 2.81
CA TRP A 402 18.73 -14.30 3.83
C TRP A 402 20.24 -13.97 3.82
N ASP A 403 21.07 -14.96 3.43
CA ASP A 403 22.51 -14.73 3.21
C ASP A 403 22.75 -13.82 2.00
N TYR A 404 21.99 -14.04 0.90
CA TYR A 404 22.02 -13.16 -0.25
C TYR A 404 21.59 -11.73 0.10
N VAL A 405 20.49 -11.58 0.83
CA VAL A 405 20.00 -10.26 1.29
C VAL A 405 21.06 -9.53 2.10
N ARG A 406 21.67 -10.18 3.10
CA ARG A 406 22.73 -9.55 3.92
C ARG A 406 23.95 -9.10 3.12
N LEU A 407 24.29 -9.80 2.07
CA LEU A 407 25.44 -9.46 1.20
C LEU A 407 25.10 -8.35 0.20
N SER A 408 23.85 -8.22 -0.19
CA SER A 408 23.38 -7.33 -1.26
C SER A 408 22.69 -6.07 -0.73
N HIS A 409 22.22 -6.10 0.53
CA HIS A 409 21.50 -4.97 1.12
C HIS A 409 22.43 -3.77 1.33
N GLU A 410 21.99 -2.61 0.84
CA GLU A 410 22.61 -1.32 1.09
C GLU A 410 21.58 -0.35 1.69
N LYS A 411 21.97 0.34 2.76
CA LYS A 411 21.12 1.35 3.40
C LYS A 411 20.96 2.55 2.48
N SER A 412 19.71 2.91 2.22
CA SER A 412 19.40 4.13 1.47
C SER A 412 19.81 5.39 2.23
N GLY A 413 19.88 6.51 1.53
CA GLY A 413 20.11 7.81 2.16
C GLY A 413 18.98 8.21 3.11
N MET A 414 17.74 7.80 2.81
CA MET A 414 16.58 8.03 3.69
C MET A 414 16.71 7.21 4.97
N GLN A 415 17.08 5.93 4.87
CA GLN A 415 17.28 5.09 6.05
C GLN A 415 18.37 5.66 6.97
N LYS A 416 19.52 6.05 6.42
CA LYS A 416 20.61 6.68 7.20
C LYS A 416 20.13 7.94 7.92
N TYR A 417 19.38 8.79 7.21
CA TYR A 417 18.80 10.00 7.80
C TYR A 417 17.84 9.69 8.96
N MET A 418 16.99 8.67 8.84
CA MET A 418 16.08 8.26 9.90
C MET A 418 16.82 7.63 11.09
N GLU A 419 17.85 6.84 10.84
CA GLU A 419 18.71 6.28 11.89
C GLU A 419 19.49 7.38 12.63
N ASP A 420 20.00 8.38 11.94
CA ASP A 420 20.66 9.53 12.55
C ASP A 420 19.71 10.28 13.49
N GLN A 421 18.45 10.48 13.06
CA GLN A 421 17.44 11.08 13.93
C GLN A 421 17.16 10.24 15.19
N ILE A 422 17.09 8.92 15.06
CA ILE A 422 16.90 8.01 16.20
C ILE A 422 18.09 8.11 17.15
N ASN A 423 19.30 8.08 16.61
CA ASN A 423 20.55 7.99 17.37
C ASN A 423 20.98 9.31 18.02
N ASP A 424 20.50 10.46 17.56
CA ASP A 424 20.81 11.74 18.20
C ASP A 424 19.82 12.02 19.34
N PRO A 425 20.27 11.99 20.61
CA PRO A 425 19.41 12.24 21.76
C PRO A 425 18.87 13.68 21.80
N ASN A 426 19.48 14.60 21.08
CA ASN A 426 19.17 16.03 21.15
C ASN A 426 18.26 16.51 20.02
N ILE A 427 17.86 15.63 19.10
CA ILE A 427 16.99 15.94 17.97
C ILE A 427 15.64 15.26 18.14
N ALA A 428 14.55 16.05 17.99
CA ALA A 428 13.20 15.51 17.87
C ALA A 428 13.07 14.65 16.62
N THR A 429 12.40 13.50 16.73
CA THR A 429 12.13 12.71 15.53
C THR A 429 11.10 13.42 14.64
N ASP A 430 11.40 13.54 13.35
CA ASP A 430 10.48 14.13 12.38
C ASP A 430 9.35 13.14 12.06
N GLN A 431 8.16 13.46 12.53
CA GLN A 431 6.98 12.61 12.32
C GLN A 431 6.34 12.77 10.97
N SER A 432 6.41 13.99 10.41
CA SER A 432 5.74 14.29 9.14
C SER A 432 6.43 13.61 7.96
N GLY A 433 7.70 13.25 8.12
CA GLY A 433 8.56 12.98 6.99
C GLY A 433 8.77 14.25 6.14
N ARG A 434 9.66 14.19 5.17
CA ARG A 434 9.77 15.27 4.18
C ARG A 434 8.47 15.36 3.40
N SER A 435 8.02 16.58 3.09
CA SER A 435 6.82 16.82 2.29
C SER A 435 6.81 15.94 1.04
N GLY A 436 5.75 15.15 0.85
CA GLY A 436 5.61 14.22 -0.25
C GLY A 436 6.08 12.79 0.01
N CYS A 437 6.59 12.45 1.21
CA CYS A 437 6.91 11.08 1.57
C CYS A 437 5.65 10.21 1.59
N PHE A 438 5.76 9.03 1.02
CA PHE A 438 4.70 8.02 1.03
C PHE A 438 4.61 7.34 2.41
N PHE A 439 5.77 6.97 2.98
CA PHE A 439 5.93 6.57 4.37
C PHE A 439 6.62 7.70 5.14
N GLY A 440 5.90 8.28 6.11
CA GLY A 440 6.41 9.35 6.94
C GLY A 440 7.38 8.87 8.03
N GLY A 441 8.05 9.80 8.69
CA GLY A 441 9.08 9.49 9.69
C GLY A 441 8.62 8.55 10.80
N THR A 442 7.37 8.67 11.26
CA THR A 442 6.80 7.77 12.27
C THR A 442 6.89 6.30 11.86
N ASN A 443 6.59 5.96 10.58
CA ASN A 443 6.68 4.59 10.10
C ASN A 443 8.11 4.05 10.24
N TRP A 444 9.10 4.85 9.83
CA TRP A 444 10.50 4.51 9.91
C TRP A 444 10.98 4.33 11.36
N HIS A 445 10.65 5.27 12.23
CA HIS A 445 11.11 5.24 13.62
C HIS A 445 10.58 4.04 14.38
N VAL A 446 9.32 3.70 14.18
CA VAL A 446 8.69 2.53 14.82
C VAL A 446 9.30 1.22 14.34
N TRP A 447 9.55 1.10 13.05
CA TRP A 447 10.19 -0.09 12.50
C TRP A 447 11.63 -0.23 13.00
N LEU A 448 12.44 0.80 12.81
CA LEU A 448 13.86 0.80 13.21
C LEU A 448 14.02 0.57 14.71
N ALA A 449 13.16 1.14 15.55
CA ALA A 449 13.21 0.92 17.00
C ALA A 449 13.09 -0.55 17.42
N GLN A 450 12.36 -1.35 16.64
CA GLN A 450 12.16 -2.79 16.91
C GLN A 450 13.25 -3.68 16.30
N LEU A 451 14.06 -3.12 15.39
CA LEU A 451 15.20 -3.81 14.78
C LEU A 451 16.54 -3.48 15.45
N MET A 452 16.72 -2.23 15.84
CA MET A 452 17.98 -1.75 16.39
C MET A 452 18.24 -2.37 17.77
N PRO A 453 19.51 -2.72 18.10
CA PRO A 453 19.86 -3.33 19.39
C PRO A 453 19.56 -2.45 20.60
N SER A 454 19.58 -1.14 20.40
CA SER A 454 19.25 -0.14 21.42
C SER A 454 18.93 1.19 20.77
N VAL A 455 18.12 1.97 21.45
CA VAL A 455 17.74 3.34 21.03
C VAL A 455 18.14 4.27 22.17
N PRO A 456 18.89 5.37 21.94
CA PRO A 456 19.21 6.33 22.99
C PRO A 456 17.95 7.03 23.48
N LYS A 457 17.94 7.35 24.79
CA LYS A 457 16.87 8.18 25.36
C LYS A 457 16.93 9.57 24.76
N LYS A 458 15.80 10.11 24.37
CA LYS A 458 15.70 11.48 23.86
C LYS A 458 15.83 12.47 25.00
N THR A 459 16.81 13.36 24.92
CA THR A 459 17.13 14.37 25.90
C THR A 459 16.95 15.79 25.40
N TYR A 460 16.63 15.97 24.12
CA TYR A 460 16.28 17.31 23.64
C TYR A 460 15.07 17.77 24.45
N TRP A 461 15.25 18.93 25.11
CA TRP A 461 14.44 19.35 26.14
C TRP A 461 13.10 19.72 25.83
N TYR A 462 12.27 19.13 26.65
CA TYR A 462 10.98 19.68 26.86
C TYR A 462 11.09 20.65 28.02
N PRO A 463 10.59 21.89 27.90
CA PRO A 463 10.69 22.86 28.98
C PRO A 463 10.13 22.35 30.30
N ASP A 464 9.43 21.19 30.25
CA ASP A 464 8.73 20.67 31.41
C ASP A 464 8.74 19.13 31.40
N THR A 465 9.79 18.54 31.93
CA THR A 465 9.91 17.07 32.07
C THR A 465 8.78 16.46 32.90
N VAL A 466 8.21 17.20 33.84
CA VAL A 466 7.07 16.76 34.67
C VAL A 466 5.82 16.55 33.76
N GLN A 467 5.55 17.46 32.83
CA GLN A 467 4.42 17.33 31.93
C GLN A 467 4.53 16.10 31.00
N ILE A 468 5.75 15.68 30.60
CA ILE A 468 5.93 14.48 29.77
C ILE A 468 5.59 13.23 30.56
N VAL A 469 6.02 13.15 31.81
CA VAL A 469 5.72 12.03 32.70
C VAL A 469 4.20 11.90 32.89
N ASP A 470 3.54 13.02 33.18
CA ASP A 470 2.08 13.04 33.36
C ASP A 470 1.35 12.67 32.06
N ARG A 471 1.80 13.17 30.89
CA ARG A 471 1.23 12.83 29.60
C ARG A 471 1.42 11.35 29.27
N TRP A 472 2.59 10.79 29.56
CA TRP A 472 2.85 9.35 29.37
C TRP A 472 1.90 8.51 30.23
N HIS A 473 1.77 8.83 31.51
CA HIS A 473 0.84 8.11 32.39
C HIS A 473 -0.63 8.27 31.97
N ASN A 474 -1.02 9.46 31.51
CA ASN A 474 -2.36 9.68 30.96
C ASN A 474 -2.60 8.91 29.66
N TYR A 475 -1.58 8.80 28.84
CA TYR A 475 -1.64 7.97 27.62
C TYR A 475 -1.83 6.49 27.97
N LEU A 476 -1.05 5.94 28.92
CA LEU A 476 -1.22 4.55 29.36
C LEU A 476 -2.62 4.28 29.94
N LYS A 477 -3.20 5.22 30.70
CA LYS A 477 -4.57 5.10 31.16
C LYS A 477 -5.59 5.10 30.01
N LYS A 478 -5.39 5.93 28.97
CA LYS A 478 -6.22 5.89 27.77
C LYS A 478 -6.07 4.57 27.02
N LEU A 479 -4.86 4.05 26.91
CA LEU A 479 -4.56 2.74 26.33
C LEU A 479 -5.37 1.63 27.01
N ASP A 480 -5.32 1.55 28.34
CA ASP A 480 -6.07 0.57 29.13
C ASP A 480 -7.58 0.71 28.89
N ASN A 481 -8.08 1.95 28.84
CA ASN A 481 -9.50 2.20 28.56
C ASN A 481 -9.88 1.73 27.15
N ASN A 482 -9.11 2.06 26.12
CA ASN A 482 -9.38 1.65 24.74
C ASN A 482 -9.41 0.13 24.61
N ILE A 483 -8.46 -0.56 25.24
CA ILE A 483 -8.45 -2.03 25.28
C ILE A 483 -9.73 -2.57 25.96
N SER A 484 -10.15 -1.95 27.06
CA SER A 484 -11.35 -2.38 27.80
C SER A 484 -12.65 -2.17 27.03
N THR A 485 -12.72 -1.14 26.20
CA THR A 485 -13.89 -0.81 25.34
C THR A 485 -13.86 -1.49 23.99
N SER A 486 -12.73 -2.11 23.61
CA SER A 486 -12.60 -2.83 22.34
C SER A 486 -13.52 -4.05 22.28
N VAL A 487 -14.08 -4.31 21.10
CA VAL A 487 -15.03 -5.40 20.87
C VAL A 487 -14.52 -6.37 19.80
N PRO A 488 -14.91 -7.66 19.84
CA PRO A 488 -14.58 -8.58 18.77
C PRO A 488 -15.02 -8.05 17.41
N GLN A 489 -14.09 -8.03 16.42
CA GLN A 489 -14.41 -7.46 15.11
C GLN A 489 -15.64 -8.09 14.45
N LYS A 490 -15.90 -9.39 14.70
CA LYS A 490 -17.10 -10.08 14.20
C LYS A 490 -18.41 -9.42 14.63
N ILE A 491 -18.45 -8.77 15.78
CA ILE A 491 -19.65 -8.07 16.27
C ILE A 491 -19.91 -6.85 15.39
N ILE A 492 -18.90 -6.00 15.19
CA ILE A 492 -18.99 -4.81 14.31
C ILE A 492 -19.30 -5.23 12.87
N LEU A 493 -18.59 -6.23 12.37
CA LEU A 493 -18.86 -6.75 11.03
C LEU A 493 -20.30 -7.22 10.88
N LYS A 494 -20.86 -7.89 11.89
CA LYS A 494 -22.26 -8.34 11.88
C LYS A 494 -23.24 -7.16 11.95
N GLU A 495 -23.00 -6.16 12.78
CA GLU A 495 -23.86 -4.97 12.91
C GLU A 495 -23.89 -4.14 11.61
N TRP A 496 -22.76 -4.06 10.91
CA TRP A 496 -22.65 -3.29 9.67
C TRP A 496 -23.19 -4.04 8.44
N TYR A 497 -23.32 -5.35 8.53
CA TYR A 497 -23.80 -6.20 7.45
C TYR A 497 -25.29 -6.56 7.54
N GLY A 498 -25.92 -6.37 8.69
CA GLY A 498 -27.33 -6.72 8.93
C GLY A 498 -27.52 -8.21 9.10
#